data_c8993445de73bfa9705afc84f5f3fe2e
#
_entry.id   c8993445de73bfa9705afc84f5f3fe2e
#
_cell.length_a   1.000
_cell.length_b   1.000
_cell.length_c   1.000
_cell.angle_alpha   90.00
_cell.angle_beta   90.00
_cell.angle_gamma   90.00
#
_symmetry.space_group_name_H-M   'P 1'
#
loop_
_entity.id
_entity.type
_entity.pdbx_description
1 polymer ?
#
loop_
_entity_poly.entity_id
_entity_poly.type
_entity_poly.pdbx_seq_one_letter_code
_entity_poly.pdbx_strand_id
1 'polypeptide(L)'
;MKSYVIHLIRHGASAGNLQGKYIGRTDSPLAMATVKALAELKSKYEYPEADAFYCSPSTRCRDTLTILYPGKPQTDVPGMEECDFGDWEDKTASELEKSDPAFSSWVAGGPQVSPPNGEDGAVFMHRVCAAFEKLVEDLIRSHTYTSVLVIPGGVMMTILSAYGLPKAPFYDWMCEPGCGYSLRITPGLWMRGMVAEVFETLPRSGDKPAPVDHTVIDLAREAANRAYGKNEAEENTDTPTETE
;
A
#
# COMPACT_ATOMS: atom_id res chain seq x y z
N MET A 1 -16.99 -4.45 -24.19
CA MET A 1 -16.47 -3.17 -23.66
C MET A 1 -15.03 -3.47 -23.22
N LYS A 2 -14.04 -2.66 -23.64
CA LYS A 2 -12.64 -2.88 -23.26
C LYS A 2 -12.46 -2.51 -21.78
N SER A 3 -11.70 -3.32 -21.05
CA SER A 3 -11.29 -3.04 -19.69
C SER A 3 -9.96 -2.28 -19.68
N TYR A 4 -9.68 -1.59 -18.57
CA TYR A 4 -8.41 -0.92 -18.30
C TYR A 4 -7.67 -1.69 -17.23
N VAL A 5 -6.36 -1.76 -17.32
CA VAL A 5 -5.52 -2.46 -16.35
C VAL A 5 -4.55 -1.46 -15.71
N ILE A 6 -4.52 -1.44 -14.39
CA ILE A 6 -3.59 -0.63 -13.61
C ILE A 6 -2.74 -1.59 -12.78
N HIS A 7 -1.44 -1.58 -13.01
CA HIS A 7 -0.47 -2.33 -12.26
C HIS A 7 0.06 -1.46 -11.11
N LEU A 8 -0.40 -1.71 -9.89
CA LEU A 8 0.09 -1.04 -8.69
C LEU A 8 1.36 -1.71 -8.21
N ILE A 9 2.43 -0.95 -8.00
CA ILE A 9 3.70 -1.45 -7.47
C ILE A 9 4.09 -0.61 -6.26
N ARG A 10 4.40 -1.27 -5.14
CA ARG A 10 4.95 -0.60 -3.97
C ARG A 10 6.38 -0.18 -4.25
N HIS A 11 6.75 1.06 -3.91
CA HIS A 11 8.12 1.53 -4.04
C HIS A 11 9.12 0.67 -3.25
N GLY A 12 10.38 0.68 -3.66
CA GLY A 12 11.48 0.07 -2.94
C GLY A 12 11.69 0.71 -1.56
N ALA A 13 12.23 -0.04 -0.60
CA ALA A 13 12.47 0.48 0.74
C ALA A 13 13.54 1.57 0.75
N SER A 14 13.26 2.69 1.40
CA SER A 14 14.27 3.70 1.74
C SER A 14 15.13 3.26 2.93
N ALA A 15 16.19 3.99 3.21
CA ALA A 15 17.03 3.71 4.39
C ALA A 15 16.24 3.77 5.71
N GLY A 16 15.29 4.72 5.83
CA GLY A 16 14.40 4.80 6.98
C GLY A 16 13.44 3.61 7.07
N ASN A 17 12.87 3.17 5.94
CA ASN A 17 12.00 1.99 5.93
C ASN A 17 12.74 0.72 6.39
N LEU A 18 14.00 0.52 5.98
CA LEU A 18 14.81 -0.62 6.44
C LEU A 18 15.09 -0.59 7.95
N GLN A 19 15.03 0.58 8.58
CA GLN A 19 15.17 0.77 10.02
C GLN A 19 13.83 0.66 10.76
N GLY A 20 12.73 0.39 10.07
CA GLY A 20 11.40 0.32 10.66
C GLY A 20 10.78 1.66 11.01
N LYS A 21 11.25 2.74 10.41
CA LYS A 21 10.79 4.10 10.66
C LYS A 21 9.59 4.46 9.79
N TYR A 22 8.71 5.27 10.32
CA TYR A 22 7.65 5.91 9.56
C TYR A 22 8.23 6.98 8.65
N ILE A 23 8.08 6.81 7.35
CA ILE A 23 8.58 7.72 6.31
C ILE A 23 7.40 8.09 5.41
N GLY A 24 6.81 9.23 5.67
CA GLY A 24 5.68 9.79 4.93
C GLY A 24 6.14 10.84 3.93
N ARG A 25 6.12 12.09 4.37
CA ARG A 25 6.52 13.26 3.57
C ARG A 25 8.03 13.46 3.48
N THR A 26 8.77 12.91 4.42
CA THR A 26 10.24 12.95 4.37
C THR A 26 10.75 12.36 3.06
N ASP A 27 11.51 13.15 2.30
CA ASP A 27 12.10 12.66 1.04
C ASP A 27 13.33 11.80 1.37
N SER A 28 13.10 10.50 1.43
CA SER A 28 14.12 9.50 1.72
C SER A 28 14.36 8.65 0.46
N PRO A 29 15.55 8.72 -0.12
CA PRO A 29 15.90 7.95 -1.31
C PRO A 29 15.95 6.45 -1.02
N LEU A 30 15.94 5.64 -2.07
CA LEU A 30 16.09 4.19 -1.95
C LEU A 30 17.41 3.82 -1.26
N ALA A 31 17.36 2.83 -0.38
CA ALA A 31 18.57 2.24 0.16
C ALA A 31 19.35 1.50 -0.95
N MET A 32 20.68 1.53 -0.89
CA MET A 32 21.53 0.84 -1.89
C MET A 32 21.26 -0.68 -1.95
N ALA A 33 20.94 -1.30 -0.82
CA ALA A 33 20.52 -2.70 -0.79
C ALA A 33 19.24 -2.94 -1.57
N THR A 34 18.27 -2.01 -1.46
CA THR A 34 17.00 -2.08 -2.17
C THR A 34 17.15 -1.88 -3.67
N VAL A 35 18.04 -1.00 -4.11
CA VAL A 35 18.37 -0.83 -5.54
C VAL A 35 18.82 -2.15 -6.16
N LYS A 36 19.72 -2.88 -5.47
CA LYS A 36 20.17 -4.21 -5.89
C LYS A 36 19.03 -5.23 -5.89
N ALA A 37 18.22 -5.26 -4.83
CA ALA A 37 17.10 -6.17 -4.72
C ALA A 37 16.05 -5.95 -5.83
N LEU A 38 15.72 -4.71 -6.17
CA LEU A 38 14.82 -4.38 -7.28
C LEU A 38 15.39 -4.83 -8.64
N ALA A 39 16.68 -4.63 -8.86
CA ALA A 39 17.34 -5.11 -10.07
C ALA A 39 17.35 -6.65 -10.17
N GLU A 40 17.54 -7.35 -9.06
CA GLU A 40 17.43 -8.80 -8.97
C GLU A 40 16.00 -9.28 -9.21
N LEU A 41 14.99 -8.66 -8.60
CA LEU A 41 13.57 -8.96 -8.84
C LEU A 41 13.26 -8.85 -10.33
N LYS A 42 13.66 -7.74 -10.95
CA LYS A 42 13.47 -7.54 -12.38
C LYS A 42 14.16 -8.57 -13.25
N SER A 43 15.34 -9.06 -12.84
CA SER A 43 16.06 -10.07 -13.61
C SER A 43 15.47 -11.47 -13.51
N LYS A 44 14.79 -11.77 -12.39
CA LYS A 44 14.21 -13.09 -12.11
C LYS A 44 12.76 -13.22 -12.50
N TYR A 45 12.01 -12.11 -12.48
CA TYR A 45 10.56 -12.09 -12.64
C TYR A 45 10.13 -11.10 -13.69
N GLU A 46 8.96 -11.35 -14.26
CA GLU A 46 8.38 -10.49 -15.28
C GLU A 46 7.54 -9.38 -14.63
N TYR A 47 7.84 -8.13 -15.00
CA TYR A 47 6.96 -6.99 -14.75
C TYR A 47 6.16 -6.68 -16.02
N PRO A 48 4.84 -6.40 -15.90
CA PRO A 48 3.99 -6.21 -17.07
C PRO A 48 4.38 -4.98 -17.87
N GLU A 49 4.30 -5.08 -19.19
CA GLU A 49 4.40 -3.93 -20.10
C GLU A 49 3.14 -3.05 -19.99
N ALA A 50 3.29 -1.75 -20.22
CA ALA A 50 2.21 -0.79 -20.14
C ALA A 50 2.36 0.35 -21.15
N ASP A 51 1.22 1.00 -21.47
CA ASP A 51 1.14 2.14 -22.38
C ASP A 51 1.57 3.44 -21.69
N ALA A 52 1.38 3.54 -20.35
CA ALA A 52 1.71 4.72 -19.54
C ALA A 52 2.28 4.33 -18.16
N PHE A 53 3.13 5.21 -17.65
CA PHE A 53 3.86 5.01 -16.40
C PHE A 53 3.68 6.21 -15.47
N TYR A 54 3.15 5.94 -14.29
CA TYR A 54 2.83 6.92 -13.27
C TYR A 54 3.54 6.61 -11.96
N CYS A 55 3.77 7.62 -11.14
CA CYS A 55 4.29 7.43 -9.79
C CYS A 55 3.77 8.51 -8.82
N SER A 56 3.83 8.18 -7.53
CA SER A 56 3.77 9.19 -6.48
C SER A 56 4.93 10.18 -6.63
N PRO A 57 4.72 11.47 -6.33
CA PRO A 57 5.77 12.51 -6.45
C PRO A 57 6.89 12.40 -5.42
N SER A 58 7.27 11.23 -4.99
CA SER A 58 8.40 10.98 -4.07
C SER A 58 9.59 10.38 -4.81
N THR A 59 10.81 10.75 -4.40
CA THR A 59 12.05 10.26 -5.00
C THR A 59 12.09 8.73 -5.00
N ARG A 60 11.72 8.06 -3.91
CA ARG A 60 11.70 6.59 -3.82
C ARG A 60 10.76 5.93 -4.84
N CYS A 61 9.63 6.56 -5.18
CA CYS A 61 8.71 6.04 -6.20
C CYS A 61 9.25 6.23 -7.61
N ARG A 62 9.79 7.40 -7.93
CA ARG A 62 10.41 7.68 -9.23
C ARG A 62 11.61 6.78 -9.49
N ASP A 63 12.49 6.61 -8.49
CA ASP A 63 13.67 5.75 -8.59
C ASP A 63 13.28 4.29 -8.79
N THR A 64 12.27 3.80 -8.06
CA THR A 64 11.74 2.44 -8.23
C THR A 64 11.23 2.24 -9.65
N LEU A 65 10.45 3.19 -10.18
CA LEU A 65 9.94 3.11 -11.54
C LEU A 65 11.08 3.14 -12.57
N THR A 66 12.10 3.96 -12.37
CA THR A 66 13.29 4.02 -13.24
C THR A 66 14.05 2.69 -13.28
N ILE A 67 14.18 2.01 -12.13
CA ILE A 67 14.86 0.71 -12.05
C ILE A 67 14.05 -0.39 -12.73
N LEU A 68 12.74 -0.44 -12.47
CA LEU A 68 11.88 -1.47 -13.02
C LEU A 68 11.58 -1.25 -14.51
N TYR A 69 11.47 0.00 -14.95
CA TYR A 69 11.11 0.39 -16.33
C TYR A 69 12.08 1.45 -16.89
N PRO A 70 13.34 1.09 -17.15
CA PRO A 70 14.36 2.03 -17.61
C PRO A 70 13.98 2.66 -18.94
N GLY A 71 14.18 3.99 -19.03
CA GLY A 71 13.92 4.78 -20.24
C GLY A 71 12.45 5.05 -20.55
N LYS A 72 11.51 4.59 -19.71
CA LYS A 72 10.10 4.92 -19.87
C LYS A 72 9.80 6.32 -19.31
N PRO A 73 8.96 7.12 -19.99
CA PRO A 73 8.53 8.41 -19.47
C PRO A 73 7.70 8.22 -18.19
N GLN A 74 7.87 9.11 -17.23
CA GLN A 74 7.19 9.05 -15.94
C GLN A 74 6.29 10.27 -15.77
N THR A 75 5.10 10.06 -15.23
CA THR A 75 4.15 11.12 -14.88
C THR A 75 3.85 11.06 -13.39
N ASP A 76 4.11 12.14 -12.68
CA ASP A 76 3.73 12.27 -11.28
C ASP A 76 2.21 12.37 -11.14
N VAL A 77 1.67 11.71 -10.12
CA VAL A 77 0.25 11.81 -9.74
C VAL A 77 0.16 12.50 -8.37
N PRO A 78 -0.08 13.81 -8.35
CA PRO A 78 -0.31 14.53 -7.09
C PRO A 78 -1.48 13.92 -6.32
N GLY A 79 -1.36 13.86 -5.01
CA GLY A 79 -2.34 13.21 -4.15
C GLY A 79 -2.04 11.73 -3.87
N MET A 80 -1.00 11.16 -4.48
CA MET A 80 -0.54 9.78 -4.22
C MET A 80 0.67 9.72 -3.28
N GLU A 81 0.99 10.80 -2.58
CA GLU A 81 2.03 10.81 -1.55
C GLU A 81 1.59 9.97 -0.34
N GLU A 82 2.56 9.44 0.42
CA GLU A 82 2.28 8.75 1.69
C GLU A 82 1.64 9.71 2.71
N CYS A 83 1.04 9.17 3.75
CA CYS A 83 0.52 9.93 4.87
C CYS A 83 1.63 10.82 5.46
N ASP A 84 1.28 12.05 5.80
CA ASP A 84 2.16 12.92 6.56
C ASP A 84 2.13 12.48 8.02
N PHE A 85 3.22 11.88 8.49
CA PHE A 85 3.31 11.40 9.87
C PHE A 85 3.70 12.51 10.86
N GLY A 86 3.91 13.75 10.42
CA GLY A 86 4.20 14.87 11.30
C GLY A 86 5.33 14.59 12.29
N ASP A 87 5.07 14.73 13.58
CA ASP A 87 6.07 14.50 14.63
C ASP A 87 6.48 13.03 14.81
N TRP A 88 5.80 12.11 14.12
CA TRP A 88 6.17 10.68 14.09
C TRP A 88 7.11 10.33 12.93
N GLU A 89 7.38 11.26 12.03
CA GLU A 89 8.37 11.05 10.95
C GLU A 89 9.72 10.63 11.53
N ASP A 90 10.40 9.74 10.82
CA ASP A 90 11.74 9.22 11.14
C ASP A 90 11.87 8.51 12.49
N LYS A 91 10.75 8.07 13.09
CA LYS A 91 10.68 7.27 14.31
C LYS A 91 10.15 5.87 14.03
N THR A 92 10.61 4.90 14.83
CA THR A 92 10.12 3.52 14.79
C THR A 92 8.84 3.35 15.61
N ALA A 93 8.06 2.30 15.34
CA ALA A 93 6.89 1.97 16.14
C ALA A 93 7.24 1.82 17.63
N SER A 94 8.37 1.15 17.96
CA SER A 94 8.81 0.95 19.34
C SER A 94 9.20 2.24 20.07
N GLU A 95 9.72 3.23 19.36
CA GLU A 95 9.98 4.56 19.91
C GLU A 95 8.68 5.32 20.15
N LEU A 96 7.74 5.24 19.22
CA LEU A 96 6.44 5.90 19.30
C LEU A 96 5.56 5.31 20.41
N GLU A 97 5.50 3.99 20.54
CA GLU A 97 4.78 3.32 21.64
C GLU A 97 5.22 3.79 23.03
N LYS A 98 6.51 4.12 23.19
CA LYS A 98 7.06 4.60 24.45
C LYS A 98 6.88 6.09 24.69
N SER A 99 6.87 6.88 23.60
CA SER A 99 6.91 8.34 23.67
C SER A 99 5.55 9.00 23.49
N ASP A 100 4.58 8.32 22.84
CA ASP A 100 3.29 8.91 22.51
C ASP A 100 2.15 7.90 22.70
N PRO A 101 1.32 8.06 23.75
CA PRO A 101 0.19 7.18 24.02
C PRO A 101 -0.87 7.18 22.88
N ALA A 102 -0.94 8.25 22.08
CA ALA A 102 -1.86 8.34 20.96
C ALA A 102 -1.51 7.37 19.82
N PHE A 103 -0.22 7.01 19.69
CA PHE A 103 0.26 6.12 18.64
C PHE A 103 -0.43 4.75 18.65
N SER A 104 -0.56 4.12 19.81
CA SER A 104 -1.24 2.82 19.94
C SER A 104 -2.70 2.88 19.51
N SER A 105 -3.40 3.97 19.84
CA SER A 105 -4.80 4.20 19.41
C SER A 105 -4.89 4.43 17.90
N TRP A 106 -3.93 5.12 17.32
CA TRP A 106 -3.87 5.36 15.87
C TRP A 106 -3.63 4.05 15.10
N VAL A 107 -2.67 3.23 15.53
CA VAL A 107 -2.40 1.91 14.93
C VAL A 107 -3.63 1.01 15.01
N ALA A 108 -4.40 1.10 16.10
CA ALA A 108 -5.65 0.38 16.29
C ALA A 108 -6.83 0.93 15.43
N GLY A 109 -6.59 1.94 14.59
CA GLY A 109 -7.64 2.53 13.75
C GLY A 109 -8.63 3.43 14.51
N GLY A 110 -8.18 4.03 15.61
CA GLY A 110 -8.99 4.98 16.37
C GLY A 110 -9.45 6.16 15.51
N PRO A 111 -10.77 6.42 15.38
CA PRO A 111 -11.33 7.31 14.36
C PRO A 111 -11.03 8.81 14.55
N GLN A 112 -10.33 9.19 15.61
CA GLN A 112 -10.03 10.60 15.93
C GLN A 112 -8.57 10.82 16.34
N VAL A 113 -7.69 9.92 15.97
CA VAL A 113 -6.27 10.04 16.31
C VAL A 113 -5.48 10.28 15.04
N SER A 114 -4.76 11.40 15.02
CA SER A 114 -3.85 11.76 13.93
C SER A 114 -2.43 11.91 14.48
N PRO A 115 -1.40 11.70 13.67
CA PRO A 115 -0.04 12.08 14.02
C PRO A 115 0.00 13.58 14.41
N PRO A 116 0.63 13.95 15.53
CA PRO A 116 0.79 15.37 15.89
C PRO A 116 1.46 16.13 14.75
N ASN A 117 0.89 17.27 14.35
CA ASN A 117 1.32 18.08 13.21
C ASN A 117 1.33 17.33 11.86
N GLY A 118 0.71 16.16 11.79
CA GLY A 118 0.60 15.34 10.59
C GLY A 118 -0.77 15.38 9.94
N GLU A 119 -1.02 14.42 9.05
CA GLU A 119 -2.25 14.32 8.28
C GLU A 119 -3.28 13.44 9.00
N ASP A 120 -4.52 13.89 9.04
CA ASP A 120 -5.64 13.08 9.51
C ASP A 120 -5.90 11.90 8.56
N GLY A 121 -6.21 10.73 9.13
CA GLY A 121 -6.42 9.51 8.34
C GLY A 121 -7.57 9.61 7.34
N ALA A 122 -8.66 10.33 7.68
CA ALA A 122 -9.77 10.54 6.76
C ALA A 122 -9.39 11.50 5.62
N VAL A 123 -8.58 12.53 5.92
CA VAL A 123 -8.03 13.46 4.91
C VAL A 123 -7.09 12.69 3.96
N PHE A 124 -6.20 11.85 4.50
CA PHE A 124 -5.33 10.99 3.72
C PHE A 124 -6.13 10.08 2.77
N MET A 125 -7.10 9.33 3.32
CA MET A 125 -7.95 8.45 2.52
C MET A 125 -8.70 9.20 1.42
N HIS A 126 -9.32 10.33 1.75
CA HIS A 126 -10.06 11.13 0.78
C HIS A 126 -9.17 11.63 -0.36
N ARG A 127 -7.98 12.15 -0.03
CA ARG A 127 -7.01 12.65 -1.02
C ARG A 127 -6.54 11.55 -1.97
N VAL A 128 -6.19 10.37 -1.41
CA VAL A 128 -5.74 9.22 -2.20
C VAL A 128 -6.86 8.71 -3.11
N CYS A 129 -8.07 8.55 -2.57
CA CYS A 129 -9.23 8.10 -3.35
C CYS A 129 -9.53 9.07 -4.49
N ALA A 130 -9.60 10.37 -4.23
CA ALA A 130 -9.86 11.38 -5.26
C ALA A 130 -8.79 11.39 -6.36
N ALA A 131 -7.51 11.22 -5.99
CA ALA A 131 -6.41 11.14 -6.96
C ALA A 131 -6.50 9.87 -7.80
N PHE A 132 -6.88 8.73 -7.22
CA PHE A 132 -7.06 7.47 -7.96
C PHE A 132 -8.26 7.52 -8.90
N GLU A 133 -9.39 8.04 -8.45
CA GLU A 133 -10.59 8.23 -9.28
C GLU A 133 -10.29 9.09 -10.49
N LYS A 134 -9.61 10.23 -10.26
CA LYS A 134 -9.17 11.10 -11.35
C LYS A 134 -8.25 10.39 -12.33
N LEU A 135 -7.28 9.61 -11.86
CA LEU A 135 -6.40 8.83 -12.73
C LEU A 135 -7.21 7.84 -13.59
N VAL A 136 -8.17 7.11 -13.00
CA VAL A 136 -9.02 6.17 -13.72
C VAL A 136 -9.85 6.91 -14.79
N GLU A 137 -10.44 8.06 -14.48
CA GLU A 137 -11.17 8.89 -15.45
C GLU A 137 -10.27 9.34 -16.60
N ASP A 138 -9.05 9.78 -16.31
CA ASP A 138 -8.10 10.25 -17.32
C ASP A 138 -7.65 9.09 -18.23
N LEU A 139 -7.42 7.88 -17.68
CA LEU A 139 -7.12 6.67 -18.45
C LEU A 139 -8.28 6.28 -19.39
N ILE A 140 -9.52 6.35 -18.89
CA ILE A 140 -10.71 6.06 -19.71
C ILE A 140 -10.85 7.09 -20.83
N ARG A 141 -10.67 8.38 -20.52
CA ARG A 141 -10.80 9.48 -21.49
C ARG A 141 -9.73 9.44 -22.58
N SER A 142 -8.49 9.11 -22.21
CA SER A 142 -7.36 9.01 -23.14
C SER A 142 -7.27 7.68 -23.88
N HIS A 143 -8.14 6.70 -23.54
CA HIS A 143 -8.06 5.32 -24.05
C HIS A 143 -6.71 4.65 -23.78
N THR A 144 -6.06 4.96 -22.64
CA THR A 144 -4.85 4.30 -22.16
C THR A 144 -5.23 3.01 -21.45
N TYR A 145 -5.10 1.88 -22.11
CA TYR A 145 -5.67 0.61 -21.63
C TYR A 145 -4.82 -0.09 -20.56
N THR A 146 -3.53 0.17 -20.55
CA THR A 146 -2.61 -0.43 -19.59
C THR A 146 -1.72 0.63 -18.98
N SER A 147 -1.57 0.60 -17.66
CA SER A 147 -0.70 1.54 -16.95
C SER A 147 -0.01 0.90 -15.75
N VAL A 148 1.17 1.42 -15.42
CA VAL A 148 1.88 1.14 -14.18
C VAL A 148 1.78 2.35 -13.27
N LEU A 149 1.55 2.12 -11.97
CA LEU A 149 1.52 3.16 -10.94
C LEU A 149 2.38 2.72 -9.75
N VAL A 150 3.52 3.39 -9.55
CA VAL A 150 4.41 3.14 -8.40
C VAL A 150 4.06 4.08 -7.25
N ILE A 151 3.68 3.51 -6.11
CA ILE A 151 3.10 4.22 -4.97
C ILE A 151 3.64 3.73 -3.61
N PRO A 152 3.45 4.52 -2.54
CA PRO A 152 3.68 4.09 -1.18
C PRO A 152 2.72 2.98 -0.71
N GLY A 153 3.13 2.26 0.35
CA GLY A 153 2.37 1.14 0.89
C GLY A 153 1.01 1.55 1.46
N GLY A 154 0.94 2.64 2.21
CA GLY A 154 -0.32 3.16 2.77
C GLY A 154 -1.30 3.60 1.68
N VAL A 155 -0.80 4.19 0.60
CA VAL A 155 -1.60 4.56 -0.58
C VAL A 155 -2.16 3.32 -1.27
N MET A 156 -1.33 2.28 -1.46
CA MET A 156 -1.77 1.01 -2.06
C MET A 156 -2.87 0.35 -1.23
N MET A 157 -2.66 0.21 0.07
CA MET A 157 -3.66 -0.35 0.99
C MET A 157 -4.96 0.44 0.97
N THR A 158 -4.90 1.77 0.91
CA THR A 158 -6.08 2.64 0.82
C THR A 158 -6.87 2.39 -0.46
N ILE A 159 -6.21 2.37 -1.62
CA ILE A 159 -6.87 2.11 -2.91
C ILE A 159 -7.53 0.73 -2.92
N LEU A 160 -6.81 -0.31 -2.48
CA LEU A 160 -7.30 -1.68 -2.52
C LEU A 160 -8.43 -1.93 -1.52
N SER A 161 -8.38 -1.32 -0.34
CA SER A 161 -9.48 -1.40 0.64
C SER A 161 -10.75 -0.70 0.15
N ALA A 162 -10.59 0.46 -0.51
CA ALA A 162 -11.72 1.22 -1.03
C ALA A 162 -12.37 0.52 -2.23
N TYR A 163 -11.60 0.14 -3.22
CA TYR A 163 -12.09 -0.27 -4.54
C TYR A 163 -11.88 -1.73 -4.89
N GLY A 164 -10.94 -2.44 -4.22
CA GLY A 164 -10.52 -3.79 -4.57
C GLY A 164 -11.61 -4.85 -4.41
N LEU A 165 -11.66 -5.82 -5.33
CA LEU A 165 -12.37 -7.09 -5.21
C LEU A 165 -11.42 -8.25 -5.51
N PRO A 166 -11.40 -9.31 -4.67
CA PRO A 166 -12.24 -9.50 -3.47
C PRO A 166 -11.96 -8.46 -2.38
N LYS A 167 -12.92 -8.22 -1.50
CA LYS A 167 -12.71 -7.36 -0.33
C LYS A 167 -11.80 -8.07 0.66
N ALA A 168 -10.85 -7.31 1.23
CA ALA A 168 -9.96 -7.78 2.28
C ALA A 168 -9.70 -6.66 3.30
N PRO A 169 -9.32 -6.98 4.54
CA PRO A 169 -8.88 -6.00 5.54
C PRO A 169 -7.73 -5.12 5.02
N PHE A 170 -7.64 -3.90 5.53
CA PHE A 170 -6.66 -2.89 5.08
C PHE A 170 -5.22 -3.43 5.04
N TYR A 171 -4.77 -4.05 6.12
CA TYR A 171 -3.40 -4.55 6.24
C TYR A 171 -3.12 -5.82 5.41
N ASP A 172 -4.15 -6.55 4.97
CA ASP A 172 -3.96 -7.74 4.12
C ASP A 172 -3.48 -7.36 2.71
N TRP A 173 -3.63 -6.09 2.32
CA TRP A 173 -3.10 -5.54 1.07
C TRP A 173 -1.64 -5.12 1.15
N MET A 174 -0.99 -5.27 2.31
CA MET A 174 0.43 -5.00 2.44
C MET A 174 1.23 -6.01 1.59
N CYS A 175 2.16 -5.51 0.80
CA CYS A 175 3.07 -6.32 0.01
C CYS A 175 4.52 -5.85 0.18
N GLU A 176 5.45 -6.68 -0.26
CA GLU A 176 6.89 -6.37 -0.22
C GLU A 176 7.26 -5.20 -1.15
N PRO A 177 8.36 -4.47 -0.85
CA PRO A 177 8.92 -3.47 -1.76
C PRO A 177 9.21 -4.04 -3.16
N GLY A 178 8.78 -3.35 -4.20
CA GLY A 178 8.86 -3.82 -5.58
C GLY A 178 7.75 -4.79 -5.99
N CYS A 179 6.93 -5.25 -5.05
CA CYS A 179 5.76 -6.09 -5.33
C CYS A 179 4.47 -5.27 -5.42
N GLY A 180 3.38 -5.93 -5.82
CA GLY A 180 2.10 -5.25 -5.95
C GLY A 180 0.99 -6.11 -6.54
N TYR A 181 0.04 -5.42 -7.19
CA TYR A 181 -1.20 -6.03 -7.69
C TYR A 181 -1.60 -5.46 -9.04
N SER A 182 -2.20 -6.31 -9.87
CA SER A 182 -2.83 -5.89 -11.12
C SER A 182 -4.34 -5.73 -10.92
N LEU A 183 -4.85 -4.55 -11.22
CA LEU A 183 -6.26 -4.19 -11.15
C LEU A 183 -6.89 -4.16 -12.52
N ARG A 184 -8.09 -4.71 -12.66
CA ARG A 184 -8.93 -4.55 -13.84
C ARG A 184 -10.08 -3.59 -13.55
N ILE A 185 -10.15 -2.51 -14.31
CA ILE A 185 -11.24 -1.53 -14.29
C ILE A 185 -12.15 -1.81 -15.48
N THR A 186 -13.36 -2.29 -15.21
CA THR A 186 -14.41 -2.42 -16.20
C THR A 186 -15.30 -1.18 -16.11
N PRO A 187 -15.37 -0.32 -17.15
CA PRO A 187 -16.05 0.99 -17.05
C PRO A 187 -17.48 0.90 -16.51
N GLY A 188 -18.25 -0.11 -16.92
CA GLY A 188 -19.61 -0.28 -16.45
C GLY A 188 -19.73 -0.66 -14.96
N LEU A 189 -18.75 -1.38 -14.39
CA LEU A 189 -18.70 -1.67 -12.97
C LEU A 189 -18.14 -0.48 -12.18
N TRP A 190 -17.14 0.19 -12.73
CA TRP A 190 -16.57 1.39 -12.13
C TRP A 190 -17.60 2.51 -11.97
N MET A 191 -18.35 2.82 -13.01
CA MET A 191 -19.38 3.87 -12.97
C MET A 191 -20.56 3.57 -12.03
N ARG A 192 -20.86 2.31 -11.71
CA ARG A 192 -21.97 1.92 -10.84
C ARG A 192 -21.58 1.71 -9.39
N GLY A 193 -20.39 1.25 -9.13
CA GLY A 193 -19.99 0.82 -7.79
C GLY A 193 -18.53 1.07 -7.45
N MET A 194 -17.78 1.75 -8.33
CA MET A 194 -16.36 2.08 -8.13
C MET A 194 -15.54 0.85 -7.71
N VAL A 195 -15.66 -0.24 -8.49
CA VAL A 195 -15.05 -1.53 -8.20
C VAL A 195 -13.90 -1.80 -9.15
N ALA A 196 -12.75 -2.21 -8.60
CA ALA A 196 -11.57 -2.69 -9.29
C ALA A 196 -11.32 -4.17 -8.97
N GLU A 197 -11.31 -5.04 -9.97
CA GLU A 197 -11.00 -6.45 -9.78
C GLU A 197 -9.50 -6.64 -9.61
N VAL A 198 -9.07 -7.17 -8.46
CA VAL A 198 -7.68 -7.59 -8.21
C VAL A 198 -7.51 -8.99 -8.74
N PHE A 199 -6.77 -9.16 -9.83
CA PHE A 199 -6.71 -10.44 -10.53
C PHE A 199 -5.32 -11.11 -10.54
N GLU A 200 -4.27 -10.37 -10.16
CA GLU A 200 -2.90 -10.88 -10.22
C GLU A 200 -2.02 -10.17 -9.20
N THR A 201 -1.04 -10.89 -8.64
CA THR A 201 0.06 -10.32 -7.83
C THR A 201 1.29 -10.07 -8.69
N LEU A 202 2.09 -9.06 -8.32
CA LEU A 202 3.31 -8.66 -9.03
C LEU A 202 4.56 -8.79 -8.15
N PRO A 203 5.73 -9.06 -8.74
CA PRO A 203 5.95 -9.45 -10.14
C PRO A 203 5.34 -10.82 -10.47
N ARG A 204 5.15 -11.10 -11.76
CA ARG A 204 4.68 -12.40 -12.23
C ARG A 204 5.72 -13.46 -11.95
N SER A 205 5.37 -14.45 -11.16
CA SER A 205 6.23 -15.57 -10.86
C SER A 205 5.53 -16.88 -11.16
N GLY A 206 6.23 -17.79 -11.80
CA GLY A 206 5.80 -19.20 -11.87
C GLY A 206 5.82 -19.87 -10.49
N ASP A 207 6.69 -19.39 -9.59
CA ASP A 207 6.78 -19.80 -8.19
C ASP A 207 6.69 -18.54 -7.31
N LYS A 208 5.94 -18.61 -6.19
CA LYS A 208 5.85 -17.50 -5.24
C LYS A 208 7.24 -17.13 -4.75
N PRO A 209 7.64 -15.85 -4.74
CA PRO A 209 8.89 -15.44 -4.12
C PRO A 209 8.91 -15.90 -2.65
N ALA A 210 10.05 -16.42 -2.21
CA ALA A 210 10.26 -16.75 -0.81
C ALA A 210 9.99 -15.50 0.04
N PRO A 211 9.32 -15.61 1.20
CA PRO A 211 9.09 -14.47 2.07
C PRO A 211 10.43 -13.84 2.45
N VAL A 212 10.58 -12.57 2.12
CA VAL A 212 11.70 -11.75 2.59
C VAL A 212 11.43 -11.42 4.06
N ASP A 213 12.47 -11.35 4.88
CA ASP A 213 12.44 -11.11 6.32
C ASP A 213 11.50 -9.93 6.70
N HIS A 214 10.35 -10.27 7.30
CA HIS A 214 9.18 -9.42 7.45
C HIS A 214 9.22 -8.49 8.68
N THR A 215 10.36 -8.22 9.26
CA THR A 215 10.53 -7.63 10.60
C THR A 215 9.68 -6.36 10.84
N VAL A 216 9.43 -5.54 9.83
CA VAL A 216 8.61 -4.31 9.97
C VAL A 216 7.13 -4.57 9.74
N ILE A 217 6.81 -5.45 8.79
CA ILE A 217 5.43 -5.85 8.46
C ILE A 217 4.88 -6.74 9.57
N ASP A 218 5.69 -7.64 10.11
CA ASP A 218 5.31 -8.53 11.20
C ASP A 218 5.10 -7.75 12.50
N LEU A 219 5.90 -6.71 12.77
CA LEU A 219 5.68 -5.81 13.91
C LEU A 219 4.37 -5.03 13.80
N ALA A 220 4.04 -4.51 12.61
CA ALA A 220 2.76 -3.83 12.38
C ALA A 220 1.58 -4.81 12.44
N ARG A 221 1.73 -6.02 11.88
CA ARG A 221 0.74 -7.09 11.93
C ARG A 221 0.59 -7.66 13.36
N GLU A 222 1.67 -7.86 14.10
CA GLU A 222 1.62 -8.27 15.51
C GLU A 222 1.02 -7.19 16.41
N ALA A 223 1.30 -5.91 16.16
CA ALA A 223 0.65 -4.81 16.88
C ALA A 223 -0.85 -4.77 16.58
N ALA A 224 -1.25 -4.95 15.32
CA ALA A 224 -2.66 -5.05 14.93
C ALA A 224 -3.32 -6.30 15.52
N ASN A 225 -2.69 -7.48 15.47
CA ASN A 225 -3.22 -8.71 16.06
C ASN A 225 -3.31 -8.64 17.60
N ARG A 226 -2.39 -7.96 18.27
CA ARG A 226 -2.49 -7.70 19.71
C ARG A 226 -3.65 -6.76 20.05
N ALA A 227 -3.94 -5.80 19.18
CA ALA A 227 -5.05 -4.87 19.36
C ALA A 227 -6.43 -5.48 19.06
N TYR A 228 -6.51 -6.36 18.06
CA TYR A 228 -7.77 -6.95 17.58
C TYR A 228 -8.00 -8.42 17.95
N GLY A 229 -6.94 -9.17 18.31
CA GLY A 229 -7.02 -10.62 18.58
C GLY A 229 -7.63 -11.02 19.94
N LYS A 230 -8.11 -10.08 20.76
CA LYS A 230 -8.68 -10.38 22.09
C LYS A 230 -10.18 -10.62 22.12
N ASN A 231 -10.90 -10.43 20.99
CA ASN A 231 -12.38 -10.49 21.00
C ASN A 231 -13.00 -11.82 20.55
N GLU A 232 -12.22 -12.84 20.19
CA GLU A 232 -12.80 -14.14 19.78
C GLU A 232 -12.70 -15.26 20.83
N ALA A 233 -12.13 -15.00 22.01
CA ALA A 233 -11.89 -16.03 23.02
C ALA A 233 -12.88 -16.05 24.21
N GLU A 234 -13.82 -15.12 24.30
CA GLU A 234 -14.74 -15.03 25.46
C GLU A 234 -16.21 -15.41 25.22
N GLU A 235 -16.58 -15.83 23.99
CA GLU A 235 -18.01 -16.17 23.70
C GLU A 235 -18.36 -17.68 23.71
N ASN A 236 -17.50 -18.57 24.21
CA ASN A 236 -17.81 -20.01 24.21
C ASN A 236 -17.59 -20.72 25.56
N THR A 237 -18.13 -20.15 26.65
CA THR A 237 -18.33 -20.92 27.89
C THR A 237 -19.61 -20.49 28.61
N ASP A 238 -20.77 -20.89 28.08
CA ASP A 238 -21.95 -21.08 28.90
C ASP A 238 -22.86 -22.12 28.23
N THR A 239 -22.62 -23.36 28.55
CA THR A 239 -23.61 -24.44 28.35
C THR A 239 -24.13 -24.81 29.73
N PRO A 240 -25.42 -24.64 30.03
CA PRO A 240 -25.99 -25.10 31.29
C PRO A 240 -26.11 -26.63 31.23
N THR A 241 -25.47 -27.31 32.15
CA THR A 241 -25.77 -28.71 32.48
C THR A 241 -27.12 -28.76 33.17
N GLU A 242 -28.12 -29.25 32.51
CA GLU A 242 -29.31 -29.77 33.16
C GLU A 242 -28.92 -31.08 33.85
N THR A 243 -29.20 -31.15 35.13
CA THR A 243 -29.29 -32.40 35.89
C THR A 243 -30.71 -32.51 36.46
N GLU A 244 -31.23 -33.71 36.35
CA GLU A 244 -32.50 -34.23 36.85
C GLU A 244 -32.93 -33.76 38.25
#